data_bedfb014720837c63ad0003fe618bad0
#
_entry.id   bedfb014720837c63ad0003fe618bad0
#
_cell.length_a   1.000
_cell.length_b   1.000
_cell.length_c   1.000
_cell.angle_alpha   90.00
_cell.angle_beta   90.00
_cell.angle_gamma   90.00
#
_symmetry.space_group_name_H-M   'P 1'
#
loop_
_entity.id
_entity.type
_entity.pdbx_description
1 polymer ?
#
loop_
_entity_poly.entity_id
_entity_poly.type
_entity_poly.pdbx_seq_one_letter_code
_entity_poly.pdbx_strand_id
1 'polypeptide(L)'
;MHMKKKLDHAVNYISAILMFICALAVSLSIFLINIQSSIDTNSQNIMTDTVSRQSDHILSILQIHYGFLNSIADKMGQSSALLSDENMELLVSMAENTDFERTALIETDGTAHYDNGAEKNVSQRYYFQEAIQGNETLSDPLESSIDKETRVILGVPVYHNGNVIAVLGGSYNVTALSRMLFNDVFDNSGYSLIVNQLGEIIAYDGDPAYHKITYGDNFFQFYERKNLLSNATLQNVRQDFQNGTDGTVKVRTASGSATAQYLSYTRLGMNDWMICYVIPVANAQGSYEFIKTDESILLGVFLILVLLLVFYIIRTNRKQNEILLRTAQLDGLTGAYNKRATEEYINRILTQMPNEKGTFVILDIDKFKEVNDQYGHAVGDTVLHELSKTFFRHFRKDDIIGRIGGDEFVIYMRNTESKEIASARINKLIENVRNLPFEEMNGKYVTISVGIAFAPEAGSCYMDLYKNADTALYEAKHNGRDRYHVYTQVCNQIKNSI
;
A
#
# COMPACT_ATOMS: atom_id res chain seq x y z
N MET A 1 21.34 -38.26 -6.14
CA MET A 1 20.86 -37.96 -4.80
C MET A 1 21.27 -36.58 -4.29
N HIS A 2 22.51 -36.12 -4.52
CA HIS A 2 23.02 -34.82 -4.06
C HIS A 2 22.35 -33.62 -4.73
N MET A 3 21.99 -33.70 -6.03
CA MET A 3 21.36 -32.62 -6.81
C MET A 3 19.92 -32.34 -6.37
N LYS A 4 19.16 -33.39 -6.00
CA LYS A 4 17.78 -33.26 -5.47
C LYS A 4 17.77 -32.54 -4.12
N LYS A 5 18.72 -32.88 -3.21
CA LYS A 5 18.88 -32.18 -1.91
C LYS A 5 19.20 -30.67 -2.09
N LYS A 6 20.03 -30.29 -3.05
CA LYS A 6 20.37 -28.88 -3.30
C LYS A 6 19.18 -28.09 -3.88
N LEU A 7 18.36 -28.73 -4.73
CA LEU A 7 17.15 -28.12 -5.28
C LEU A 7 16.10 -27.90 -4.17
N ASP A 8 15.92 -28.88 -3.29
CA ASP A 8 15.02 -28.81 -2.14
C ASP A 8 15.46 -27.69 -1.17
N HIS A 9 16.76 -27.51 -0.94
CA HIS A 9 17.26 -26.39 -0.11
C HIS A 9 17.01 -25.02 -0.76
N ALA A 10 17.17 -24.87 -2.08
CA ALA A 10 16.92 -23.60 -2.77
C ALA A 10 15.42 -23.25 -2.75
N VAL A 11 14.55 -24.22 -2.97
CA VAL A 11 13.08 -24.06 -2.88
C VAL A 11 12.66 -23.65 -1.47
N ASN A 12 13.20 -24.32 -0.44
CA ASN A 12 12.92 -24.00 0.95
C ASN A 12 13.40 -22.59 1.34
N TYR A 13 14.54 -22.16 0.80
CA TYR A 13 15.07 -20.81 1.06
C TYR A 13 14.20 -19.73 0.41
N ILE A 14 13.75 -19.93 -0.83
CA ILE A 14 12.86 -19.01 -1.53
C ILE A 14 11.49 -18.94 -0.82
N SER A 15 10.95 -20.08 -0.39
CA SER A 15 9.69 -20.13 0.33
C SER A 15 9.77 -19.41 1.69
N ALA A 16 10.89 -19.54 2.41
CA ALA A 16 11.12 -18.84 3.67
C ALA A 16 11.20 -17.32 3.48
N ILE A 17 11.84 -16.83 2.42
CA ILE A 17 11.90 -15.40 2.10
C ILE A 17 10.51 -14.87 1.72
N LEU A 18 9.75 -15.61 0.90
CA LEU A 18 8.38 -15.21 0.55
C LEU A 18 7.50 -15.15 1.80
N MET A 19 7.61 -16.11 2.69
CA MET A 19 6.88 -16.12 3.96
C MET A 19 7.23 -14.92 4.84
N PHE A 20 8.52 -14.55 4.90
CA PHE A 20 8.99 -13.37 5.62
C PHE A 20 8.45 -12.07 5.01
N ILE A 21 8.45 -11.92 3.68
CA ILE A 21 7.88 -10.75 2.99
C ILE A 21 6.38 -10.65 3.27
N CYS A 22 5.64 -11.77 3.21
CA CYS A 22 4.21 -11.81 3.53
C CYS A 22 3.95 -11.39 4.99
N ALA A 23 4.73 -11.91 5.95
CA ALA A 23 4.61 -11.54 7.35
C ALA A 23 4.87 -10.05 7.57
N LEU A 24 5.88 -9.49 6.90
CA LEU A 24 6.20 -8.07 6.96
C LEU A 24 5.10 -7.19 6.36
N ALA A 25 4.52 -7.61 5.22
CA ALA A 25 3.41 -6.91 4.58
C ALA A 25 2.15 -6.92 5.45
N VAL A 26 1.84 -8.05 6.09
CA VAL A 26 0.73 -8.15 7.06
C VAL A 26 0.97 -7.24 8.27
N SER A 27 2.18 -7.25 8.84
CA SER A 27 2.54 -6.38 9.96
C SER A 27 2.41 -4.89 9.60
N LEU A 28 2.88 -4.50 8.42
CA LEU A 28 2.73 -3.13 7.92
C LEU A 28 1.26 -2.76 7.73
N SER A 29 0.45 -3.64 7.17
CA SER A 29 -0.99 -3.40 6.99
C SER A 29 -1.71 -3.21 8.32
N ILE A 30 -1.41 -4.04 9.32
CA ILE A 30 -1.97 -3.89 10.68
C ILE A 30 -1.54 -2.55 11.28
N PHE A 31 -0.28 -2.17 11.13
CA PHE A 31 0.23 -0.89 11.62
C PHE A 31 -0.50 0.31 11.01
N LEU A 32 -0.71 0.33 9.68
CA LEU A 32 -1.43 1.39 8.98
C LEU A 32 -2.91 1.47 9.41
N ILE A 33 -3.57 0.32 9.57
CA ILE A 33 -4.95 0.26 10.07
C ILE A 33 -5.04 0.83 11.49
N ASN A 34 -4.09 0.51 12.37
CA ASN A 34 -4.06 1.02 13.73
C ASN A 34 -3.82 2.53 13.78
N ILE A 35 -2.93 3.07 12.95
CA ILE A 35 -2.73 4.53 12.83
C ILE A 35 -4.04 5.20 12.39
N GLN A 36 -4.67 4.71 11.33
CA GLN A 36 -5.92 5.29 10.83
C GLN A 36 -7.04 5.24 11.88
N SER A 37 -7.16 4.14 12.61
CA SER A 37 -8.11 4.02 13.73
C SER A 37 -7.79 5.00 14.86
N SER A 38 -6.50 5.18 15.19
CA SER A 38 -6.08 6.14 16.23
C SER A 38 -6.36 7.59 15.82
N ILE A 39 -6.12 7.95 14.56
CA ILE A 39 -6.46 9.27 14.01
C ILE A 39 -7.96 9.51 14.10
N ASP A 40 -8.79 8.52 13.70
CA ASP A 40 -10.25 8.63 13.74
C ASP A 40 -10.75 8.83 15.19
N THR A 41 -10.29 8.02 16.13
CA THR A 41 -10.65 8.12 17.54
C THR A 41 -10.21 9.46 18.15
N ASN A 42 -8.98 9.88 17.88
CA ASN A 42 -8.48 11.12 18.44
C ASN A 42 -9.18 12.35 17.83
N SER A 43 -9.51 12.30 16.54
CA SER A 43 -10.32 13.36 15.90
C SER A 43 -11.72 13.45 16.50
N GLN A 44 -12.37 12.33 16.81
CA GLN A 44 -13.67 12.32 17.47
C GLN A 44 -13.58 12.93 18.88
N ASN A 45 -12.56 12.59 19.66
CA ASN A 45 -12.35 13.17 20.98
C ASN A 45 -12.14 14.71 20.91
N ILE A 46 -11.28 15.16 19.97
CA ILE A 46 -11.06 16.60 19.76
C ILE A 46 -12.37 17.30 19.38
N MET A 47 -13.18 16.67 18.54
CA MET A 47 -14.49 17.22 18.15
C MET A 47 -15.43 17.35 19.35
N THR A 48 -15.52 16.32 20.19
CA THR A 48 -16.34 16.35 21.42
C THR A 48 -15.88 17.46 22.37
N ASP A 49 -14.57 17.55 22.62
CA ASP A 49 -13.98 18.61 23.44
C ASP A 49 -14.23 20.02 22.87
N THR A 50 -14.18 20.13 21.55
CA THR A 50 -14.41 21.42 20.87
C THR A 50 -15.86 21.86 21.00
N VAL A 51 -16.83 20.95 20.82
CA VAL A 51 -18.24 21.26 20.97
C VAL A 51 -18.56 21.60 22.42
N SER A 52 -17.98 20.91 23.40
CA SER A 52 -18.13 21.22 24.82
C SER A 52 -17.64 22.63 25.15
N ARG A 53 -16.43 23.01 24.69
CA ARG A 53 -15.91 24.39 24.86
C ARG A 53 -16.80 25.43 24.20
N GLN A 54 -17.39 25.10 23.04
CA GLN A 54 -18.30 26.01 22.36
C GLN A 54 -19.62 26.18 23.15
N SER A 55 -20.11 25.12 23.79
CA SER A 55 -21.25 25.22 24.72
C SER A 55 -20.95 26.18 25.86
N ASP A 56 -19.79 26.06 26.50
CA ASP A 56 -19.36 26.96 27.56
C ASP A 56 -19.26 28.43 27.08
N HIS A 57 -18.75 28.62 25.86
CA HIS A 57 -18.69 29.95 25.25
C HIS A 57 -20.06 30.56 25.03
N ILE A 58 -21.01 29.79 24.47
CA ILE A 58 -22.42 30.22 24.30
C ILE A 58 -23.04 30.58 25.62
N LEU A 59 -22.85 29.75 26.66
CA LEU A 59 -23.36 30.06 28.00
C LEU A 59 -22.78 31.37 28.54
N SER A 60 -21.48 31.62 28.31
CA SER A 60 -20.82 32.86 28.71
C SER A 60 -21.43 34.09 28.01
N ILE A 61 -21.73 33.98 26.72
CA ILE A 61 -22.40 35.04 25.95
C ILE A 61 -23.80 35.31 26.55
N LEU A 62 -24.58 34.26 26.77
CA LEU A 62 -25.92 34.39 27.35
C LEU A 62 -25.87 35.02 28.76
N GLN A 63 -24.89 34.65 29.60
CA GLN A 63 -24.67 35.26 30.91
C GLN A 63 -24.38 36.76 30.84
N ILE A 64 -23.61 37.21 29.82
CA ILE A 64 -23.37 38.63 29.58
C ILE A 64 -24.69 39.36 29.28
N HIS A 65 -25.54 38.77 28.43
CA HIS A 65 -26.84 39.36 28.11
C HIS A 65 -27.81 39.37 29.30
N TYR A 66 -27.84 38.31 30.12
CA TYR A 66 -28.59 38.31 31.38
C TYR A 66 -28.06 39.35 32.34
N GLY A 67 -26.72 39.49 32.50
CA GLY A 67 -26.13 40.53 33.34
C GLY A 67 -26.52 41.96 32.91
N PHE A 68 -26.57 42.19 31.60
CA PHE A 68 -27.08 43.45 31.04
C PHE A 68 -28.55 43.67 31.36
N LEU A 69 -29.40 42.67 31.06
CA LEU A 69 -30.86 42.76 31.37
C LEU A 69 -31.12 42.97 32.85
N ASN A 70 -30.44 42.25 33.72
CA ASN A 70 -30.57 42.40 35.18
C ASN A 70 -30.18 43.80 35.63
N SER A 71 -29.10 44.38 35.07
CA SER A 71 -28.70 45.76 35.43
C SER A 71 -29.77 46.80 35.07
N ILE A 72 -30.46 46.60 33.95
CA ILE A 72 -31.57 47.46 33.53
C ILE A 72 -32.81 47.17 34.38
N ALA A 73 -33.13 45.89 34.66
CA ALA A 73 -34.25 45.47 35.51
C ALA A 73 -34.15 46.07 36.93
N ASP A 74 -32.92 46.04 37.50
CA ASP A 74 -32.66 46.66 38.82
C ASP A 74 -32.94 48.16 38.83
N LYS A 75 -32.52 48.84 37.73
CA LYS A 75 -32.79 50.28 37.59
C LYS A 75 -34.31 50.57 37.46
N MET A 76 -34.99 49.78 36.61
CA MET A 76 -36.44 49.89 36.44
C MET A 76 -37.24 49.64 37.73
N GLY A 77 -36.80 48.68 38.54
CA GLY A 77 -37.40 48.33 39.82
C GLY A 77 -37.26 49.40 40.92
N GLN A 78 -36.32 50.33 40.79
CA GLN A 78 -36.09 51.44 41.66
C GLN A 78 -36.98 52.68 41.33
N SER A 79 -37.60 52.68 40.15
CA SER A 79 -38.47 53.77 39.71
C SER A 79 -39.74 53.87 40.58
N SER A 80 -40.25 55.08 40.72
CA SER A 80 -41.45 55.36 41.49
C SER A 80 -42.76 54.78 40.91
N ALA A 81 -42.75 54.51 39.60
CA ALA A 81 -43.80 53.86 38.85
C ALA A 81 -43.18 52.90 37.82
N LEU A 82 -43.69 51.66 37.67
CA LEU A 82 -43.23 50.63 36.77
C LEU A 82 -43.29 51.15 35.33
N LEU A 83 -44.33 51.74 34.90
CA LEU A 83 -44.55 52.27 33.56
C LEU A 83 -44.25 53.79 33.51
N SER A 84 -43.18 54.26 34.17
CA SER A 84 -42.73 55.63 34.06
C SER A 84 -42.16 55.91 32.68
N ASP A 85 -42.19 57.20 32.23
CA ASP A 85 -41.59 57.65 31.00
C ASP A 85 -40.04 57.22 30.91
N GLU A 86 -39.34 57.29 32.04
CA GLU A 86 -37.97 56.86 32.17
C GLU A 86 -37.79 55.37 31.86
N ASN A 87 -38.62 54.51 32.40
CA ASN A 87 -38.57 53.06 32.12
C ASN A 87 -38.91 52.71 30.65
N MET A 88 -39.87 53.42 30.07
CA MET A 88 -40.25 53.24 28.67
C MET A 88 -39.14 53.75 27.71
N GLU A 89 -38.46 54.86 28.01
CA GLU A 89 -37.30 55.33 27.29
C GLU A 89 -36.15 54.31 27.38
N LEU A 90 -35.94 53.65 28.50
CA LEU A 90 -34.94 52.59 28.64
C LEU A 90 -35.27 51.42 27.73
N LEU A 91 -36.53 50.99 27.59
CA LEU A 91 -36.91 49.93 26.64
C LEU A 91 -36.56 50.31 25.20
N VAL A 92 -36.91 51.53 24.77
CA VAL A 92 -36.59 52.02 23.42
C VAL A 92 -35.06 52.04 23.21
N SER A 93 -34.33 52.61 24.19
CA SER A 93 -32.88 52.67 24.13
C SER A 93 -32.20 51.30 24.06
N MET A 94 -32.74 50.29 24.76
CA MET A 94 -32.26 48.94 24.65
C MET A 94 -32.44 48.38 23.26
N ALA A 95 -33.62 48.52 22.63
CA ALA A 95 -33.90 48.04 21.29
C ALA A 95 -33.02 48.75 20.23
N GLU A 96 -32.73 50.07 20.41
CA GLU A 96 -31.93 50.85 19.46
C GLU A 96 -30.41 50.64 19.57
N ASN A 97 -29.93 50.36 20.79
CA ASN A 97 -28.48 50.36 21.10
C ASN A 97 -27.90 48.97 21.41
N THR A 98 -28.68 47.92 21.27
CA THR A 98 -28.24 46.52 21.44
C THR A 98 -28.70 45.64 20.28
N ASP A 99 -28.31 44.38 20.33
CA ASP A 99 -28.76 43.39 19.34
C ASP A 99 -30.18 42.85 19.62
N PHE A 100 -30.88 43.35 20.63
CA PHE A 100 -32.28 43.01 20.84
C PHE A 100 -33.16 43.63 19.78
N GLU A 101 -33.92 42.81 19.10
CA GLU A 101 -34.84 43.25 18.04
C GLU A 101 -36.12 43.87 18.60
N ARG A 102 -36.52 43.39 19.78
CA ARG A 102 -37.63 43.92 20.60
C ARG A 102 -37.30 43.81 22.07
N THR A 103 -37.78 44.78 22.83
CA THR A 103 -37.74 44.76 24.28
C THR A 103 -39.15 44.96 24.83
N ALA A 104 -39.43 44.45 26.02
CA ALA A 104 -40.71 44.57 26.66
C ALA A 104 -40.60 44.58 28.19
N LEU A 105 -41.38 45.41 28.84
CA LEU A 105 -41.64 45.35 30.26
C LEU A 105 -43.04 44.73 30.50
N ILE A 106 -43.09 43.63 31.26
CA ILE A 106 -44.26 42.78 31.37
C ILE A 106 -44.76 42.82 32.81
N GLU A 107 -45.96 43.29 32.98
CA GLU A 107 -46.60 43.38 34.31
C GLU A 107 -46.94 41.99 34.89
N THR A 108 -47.25 41.91 36.19
CA THR A 108 -47.51 40.64 36.89
C THR A 108 -48.75 39.89 36.36
N ASP A 109 -49.65 40.56 35.66
CA ASP A 109 -50.84 39.97 35.02
C ASP A 109 -50.53 39.42 33.60
N GLY A 110 -49.30 39.62 33.16
CA GLY A 110 -48.79 39.19 31.82
C GLY A 110 -49.03 40.22 30.73
N THR A 111 -49.45 41.48 31.06
CA THR A 111 -49.51 42.55 30.06
C THR A 111 -48.13 43.07 29.74
N ALA A 112 -47.70 42.85 28.50
CA ALA A 112 -46.37 43.27 27.98
C ALA A 112 -46.50 44.61 27.27
N HIS A 113 -45.69 45.61 27.68
CA HIS A 113 -45.51 46.91 27.06
C HIS A 113 -44.22 46.91 26.28
N TYR A 114 -44.30 47.06 24.98
CA TYR A 114 -43.15 46.93 24.06
C TYR A 114 -42.51 48.31 23.78
N ASP A 115 -41.25 48.27 23.36
CA ASP A 115 -40.44 49.41 22.92
C ASP A 115 -41.12 50.29 21.85
N ASN A 116 -41.98 49.71 21.02
CA ASN A 116 -42.73 50.39 19.94
C ASN A 116 -44.14 50.86 20.37
N GLY A 117 -44.44 50.81 21.61
CA GLY A 117 -45.73 51.20 22.18
C GLY A 117 -46.88 50.19 22.00
N ALA A 118 -46.58 49.00 21.47
CA ALA A 118 -47.59 47.92 21.40
C ALA A 118 -47.82 47.27 22.76
N GLU A 119 -49.07 46.80 23.02
CA GLU A 119 -49.41 46.03 24.20
C GLU A 119 -49.98 44.68 23.84
N LYS A 120 -49.53 43.60 24.49
CA LYS A 120 -50.03 42.25 24.32
C LYS A 120 -50.01 41.48 25.66
N ASN A 121 -50.96 40.59 25.85
CA ASN A 121 -50.89 39.69 26.97
C ASN A 121 -50.14 38.44 26.64
N VAL A 122 -49.10 38.11 27.44
CA VAL A 122 -48.20 36.98 27.32
C VAL A 122 -48.24 36.04 28.54
N SER A 123 -49.29 36.15 29.39
CA SER A 123 -49.42 35.37 30.62
C SER A 123 -49.34 33.86 30.43
N GLN A 124 -49.69 33.34 29.22
CA GLN A 124 -49.66 31.92 28.90
C GLN A 124 -48.26 31.44 28.36
N ARG A 125 -47.34 32.35 28.22
CA ARG A 125 -46.00 32.01 27.70
C ARG A 125 -45.14 31.45 28.85
N TYR A 126 -44.52 30.30 28.63
CA TYR A 126 -43.71 29.60 29.63
C TYR A 126 -42.57 30.49 30.18
N TYR A 127 -41.86 31.22 29.31
CA TYR A 127 -40.76 32.09 29.74
C TYR A 127 -41.25 33.17 30.75
N PHE A 128 -42.46 33.70 30.56
CA PHE A 128 -43.04 34.68 31.50
C PHE A 128 -43.40 34.01 32.82
N GLN A 129 -44.00 32.81 32.77
CA GLN A 129 -44.46 32.10 33.99
C GLN A 129 -43.27 31.74 34.90
N GLU A 130 -42.14 31.40 34.32
CA GLU A 130 -40.90 31.14 35.07
C GLU A 130 -40.22 32.42 35.54
N ALA A 131 -40.16 33.47 34.69
CA ALA A 131 -39.48 34.70 35.04
C ALA A 131 -40.22 35.46 36.18
N ILE A 132 -41.56 35.41 36.22
CA ILE A 132 -42.36 36.05 37.32
C ILE A 132 -42.14 35.33 38.65
N GLN A 133 -41.68 34.08 38.67
CA GLN A 133 -41.27 33.33 39.84
C GLN A 133 -39.88 33.67 40.35
N GLY A 134 -39.13 34.52 39.61
CA GLY A 134 -37.80 34.95 39.98
C GLY A 134 -36.67 34.24 39.24
N ASN A 135 -36.97 33.47 38.21
CA ASN A 135 -35.99 32.75 37.39
C ASN A 135 -35.56 33.59 36.16
N GLU A 136 -34.30 33.53 35.78
CA GLU A 136 -33.86 33.97 34.45
C GLU A 136 -34.32 32.92 33.42
N THR A 137 -34.86 33.37 32.29
CA THR A 137 -35.47 32.47 31.31
C THR A 137 -35.01 32.73 29.90
N LEU A 138 -34.85 31.63 29.13
CA LEU A 138 -34.65 31.61 27.69
C LEU A 138 -35.83 30.85 27.08
N SER A 139 -36.59 31.48 26.18
CA SER A 139 -37.69 30.78 25.53
C SER A 139 -37.19 29.85 24.42
N ASP A 140 -37.96 28.79 24.16
CA ASP A 140 -37.91 28.16 22.83
C ASP A 140 -38.31 29.16 21.75
N PRO A 141 -37.96 28.95 20.49
CA PRO A 141 -38.41 29.78 19.39
C PRO A 141 -39.94 29.83 19.35
N LEU A 142 -40.46 31.03 19.33
CA LEU A 142 -41.92 31.26 19.31
C LEU A 142 -42.30 32.36 18.32
N GLU A 143 -43.50 32.21 17.76
CA GLU A 143 -44.06 33.24 16.88
C GLU A 143 -44.43 34.48 17.74
N SER A 144 -43.89 35.61 17.31
CA SER A 144 -44.15 36.90 17.94
C SER A 144 -45.64 37.27 17.82
N SER A 145 -46.20 37.75 18.92
CA SER A 145 -47.58 38.21 18.98
C SER A 145 -47.79 39.51 18.19
N ILE A 146 -46.72 40.20 17.77
CA ILE A 146 -46.77 41.52 17.12
C ILE A 146 -46.71 41.40 15.61
N ASP A 147 -45.65 40.75 15.10
CA ASP A 147 -45.28 40.78 13.65
C ASP A 147 -45.19 39.40 13.03
N LYS A 148 -45.47 38.34 13.77
CA LYS A 148 -45.45 36.95 13.32
C LYS A 148 -44.04 36.38 13.04
N GLU A 149 -42.99 37.13 13.34
CA GLU A 149 -41.62 36.59 13.20
C GLU A 149 -41.32 35.64 14.34
N THR A 150 -40.44 34.69 14.06
CA THR A 150 -39.98 33.73 15.07
C THR A 150 -38.82 34.29 15.87
N ARG A 151 -39.01 34.34 17.19
CA ARG A 151 -38.02 34.91 18.12
C ARG A 151 -37.78 34.00 19.30
N VAL A 152 -36.60 34.19 19.89
CA VAL A 152 -36.23 33.66 21.20
C VAL A 152 -36.15 34.83 22.18
N ILE A 153 -36.72 34.65 23.36
CA ILE A 153 -36.84 35.72 24.35
C ILE A 153 -36.00 35.36 25.59
N LEU A 154 -35.14 36.30 25.99
CA LEU A 154 -34.49 36.29 27.29
C LEU A 154 -35.40 37.12 28.26
N GLY A 155 -35.77 36.53 29.36
CA GLY A 155 -36.58 37.18 30.39
C GLY A 155 -35.87 37.21 31.75
N VAL A 156 -35.90 38.36 32.40
CA VAL A 156 -35.39 38.52 33.76
C VAL A 156 -36.43 39.13 34.67
N PRO A 157 -36.50 38.75 35.95
CA PRO A 157 -37.40 39.35 36.91
C PRO A 157 -36.99 40.78 37.26
N VAL A 158 -37.94 41.69 37.41
CA VAL A 158 -37.74 43.03 37.93
C VAL A 158 -38.20 43.06 39.42
N TYR A 159 -37.26 43.40 40.30
CA TYR A 159 -37.50 43.39 41.75
C TYR A 159 -37.71 44.78 42.28
N HIS A 160 -38.69 44.89 43.18
CA HIS A 160 -38.87 46.05 44.05
C HIS A 160 -39.05 45.58 45.50
N ASN A 161 -38.26 46.06 46.43
CA ASN A 161 -38.27 45.65 47.85
C ASN A 161 -38.23 44.11 48.03
N GLY A 162 -37.50 43.37 47.19
CA GLY A 162 -37.35 41.91 47.25
C GLY A 162 -38.52 41.10 46.65
N ASN A 163 -39.54 41.76 46.12
CA ASN A 163 -40.65 41.10 45.40
C ASN A 163 -40.52 41.32 43.91
N VAL A 164 -40.84 40.28 43.10
CA VAL A 164 -40.94 40.43 41.67
C VAL A 164 -42.18 41.24 41.32
N ILE A 165 -42.03 42.38 40.65
CA ILE A 165 -43.09 43.29 40.26
C ILE A 165 -43.33 43.30 38.73
N ALA A 166 -42.40 42.81 37.95
CA ALA A 166 -42.51 42.71 36.51
C ALA A 166 -41.48 41.77 35.96
N VAL A 167 -41.49 41.50 34.64
CA VAL A 167 -40.45 40.81 33.87
C VAL A 167 -39.96 41.74 32.79
N LEU A 168 -38.63 41.90 32.67
CA LEU A 168 -38.00 42.56 31.54
C LEU A 168 -37.61 41.51 30.51
N GLY A 169 -38.09 41.68 29.28
CA GLY A 169 -37.77 40.78 28.15
C GLY A 169 -36.97 41.46 27.05
N GLY A 170 -35.97 40.78 26.54
CA GLY A 170 -35.28 41.12 25.30
C GLY A 170 -35.37 39.96 24.30
N SER A 171 -35.67 40.25 23.04
CA SER A 171 -35.89 39.20 22.04
C SER A 171 -34.90 39.32 20.87
N TYR A 172 -34.47 38.16 20.41
CA TYR A 172 -33.68 37.99 19.19
C TYR A 172 -34.49 37.24 18.15
N ASN A 173 -34.37 37.60 16.85
CA ASN A 173 -34.82 36.65 15.83
C ASN A 173 -33.83 35.47 15.75
N VAL A 174 -34.28 34.35 15.23
CA VAL A 174 -33.49 33.10 15.20
C VAL A 174 -32.18 33.26 14.43
N THR A 175 -32.16 34.08 13.37
CA THR A 175 -30.95 34.32 12.55
C THR A 175 -29.94 35.20 13.30
N ALA A 176 -30.41 36.22 14.03
CA ALA A 176 -29.53 37.06 14.86
C ALA A 176 -28.94 36.25 16.01
N LEU A 177 -29.76 35.42 16.65
CA LEU A 177 -29.32 34.50 17.72
C LEU A 177 -28.26 33.53 17.17
N SER A 178 -28.48 32.93 16.00
CA SER A 178 -27.49 32.01 15.38
C SER A 178 -26.16 32.72 15.17
N ARG A 179 -26.14 33.92 14.56
CA ARG A 179 -24.91 34.70 14.35
C ARG A 179 -24.20 35.09 15.65
N MET A 180 -24.96 35.37 16.69
CA MET A 180 -24.42 35.72 18.01
C MET A 180 -23.77 34.49 18.70
N LEU A 181 -24.40 33.33 18.59
CA LEU A 181 -24.01 32.14 19.34
C LEU A 181 -22.93 31.33 18.62
N PHE A 182 -22.94 31.32 17.28
CA PHE A 182 -21.98 30.55 16.51
C PHE A 182 -20.85 31.43 16.02
N ASN A 183 -19.66 31.18 16.55
CA ASN A 183 -18.41 31.67 15.93
C ASN A 183 -17.95 30.66 14.92
N ASP A 184 -17.26 31.13 13.88
CA ASP A 184 -16.64 30.28 12.88
C ASP A 184 -15.52 29.41 13.49
N VAL A 185 -15.90 28.27 14.01
CA VAL A 185 -14.99 27.35 14.73
C VAL A 185 -14.12 26.55 13.75
N PHE A 186 -14.53 26.44 12.49
CA PHE A 186 -13.89 25.54 11.51
C PHE A 186 -13.76 26.20 10.12
N ASP A 187 -13.45 27.48 10.04
CA ASP A 187 -13.24 28.22 8.78
C ASP A 187 -14.37 28.00 7.75
N ASN A 188 -15.63 28.04 8.19
CA ASN A 188 -16.84 27.79 7.36
C ASN A 188 -16.87 26.40 6.69
N SER A 189 -16.18 25.40 7.24
CA SER A 189 -16.09 24.08 6.65
C SER A 189 -17.19 23.10 7.06
N GLY A 190 -18.19 23.57 7.78
CA GLY A 190 -19.29 22.74 8.31
C GLY A 190 -20.54 23.55 8.59
N TYR A 191 -21.37 23.02 9.44
CA TYR A 191 -22.56 23.75 9.97
C TYR A 191 -22.80 23.41 11.44
N SER A 192 -23.43 24.33 12.12
CA SER A 192 -23.76 24.28 13.55
C SER A 192 -25.27 24.31 13.76
N LEU A 193 -25.75 23.58 14.71
CA LEU A 193 -27.17 23.51 15.07
C LEU A 193 -27.34 23.60 16.57
N ILE A 194 -28.44 24.25 17.03
CA ILE A 194 -29.01 24.03 18.34
C ILE A 194 -30.32 23.28 18.14
N VAL A 195 -30.50 22.20 18.89
CA VAL A 195 -31.63 21.28 18.74
C VAL A 195 -32.19 20.97 20.11
N ASN A 196 -33.50 20.95 20.28
CA ASN A 196 -34.12 20.49 21.54
C ASN A 196 -34.16 18.95 21.62
N GLN A 197 -34.54 18.39 22.75
CA GLN A 197 -34.64 16.95 22.97
C GLN A 197 -35.59 16.22 22.01
N LEU A 198 -36.59 16.93 21.43
CA LEU A 198 -37.53 16.37 20.46
C LEU A 198 -36.97 16.36 19.03
N GLY A 199 -35.80 16.97 18.83
CA GLY A 199 -35.15 17.09 17.51
C GLY A 199 -35.61 18.32 16.72
N GLU A 200 -36.29 19.28 17.33
CA GLU A 200 -36.66 20.54 16.69
C GLU A 200 -35.45 21.46 16.63
N ILE A 201 -35.24 22.09 15.47
CA ILE A 201 -34.13 23.01 15.25
C ILE A 201 -34.46 24.39 15.78
N ILE A 202 -33.68 24.81 16.78
CA ILE A 202 -33.80 26.09 17.45
C ILE A 202 -33.01 27.18 16.70
N ALA A 203 -31.78 26.87 16.34
CA ALA A 203 -30.88 27.76 15.62
C ALA A 203 -29.96 26.96 14.70
N TYR A 204 -29.51 27.57 13.63
CA TYR A 204 -28.51 26.98 12.76
C TYR A 204 -27.63 28.06 12.12
N ASP A 205 -26.41 27.69 11.83
CA ASP A 205 -25.45 28.51 11.07
C ASP A 205 -24.55 27.62 10.22
N GLY A 206 -24.10 28.13 9.08
CA GLY A 206 -23.18 27.43 8.18
C GLY A 206 -23.58 27.48 6.73
N ASP A 207 -22.73 26.91 5.87
CA ASP A 207 -22.93 26.93 4.40
C ASP A 207 -24.11 26.01 4.01
N PRO A 208 -25.15 26.55 3.36
CA PRO A 208 -26.27 25.77 2.83
C PRO A 208 -25.86 24.69 1.82
N ALA A 209 -24.64 24.75 1.27
CA ALA A 209 -24.10 23.73 0.35
C ALA A 209 -23.89 22.39 1.05
N TYR A 210 -23.64 22.37 2.36
CA TYR A 210 -23.43 21.14 3.10
C TYR A 210 -24.73 20.43 3.50
N HIS A 211 -25.76 21.17 3.87
CA HIS A 211 -27.09 20.59 4.18
C HIS A 211 -28.23 21.61 4.07
N LYS A 212 -29.35 21.16 3.54
CA LYS A 212 -30.60 21.94 3.51
C LYS A 212 -31.48 21.61 4.75
N ILE A 213 -30.90 21.69 5.92
CA ILE A 213 -31.66 21.62 7.14
C ILE A 213 -32.00 23.06 7.58
N THR A 214 -33.24 23.34 7.85
CA THR A 214 -33.70 24.69 8.12
C THR A 214 -34.54 24.71 9.41
N TYR A 215 -34.80 25.92 9.89
CA TYR A 215 -35.73 26.11 10.99
C TYR A 215 -37.11 25.47 10.66
N GLY A 216 -37.66 24.72 11.63
CA GLY A 216 -38.89 23.96 11.48
C GLY A 216 -38.70 22.50 10.98
N ASP A 217 -37.49 22.12 10.51
CA ASP A 217 -37.18 20.73 10.27
C ASP A 217 -36.94 19.98 11.59
N ASN A 218 -37.18 18.67 11.57
CA ASN A 218 -36.81 17.81 12.69
C ASN A 218 -35.51 17.10 12.38
N PHE A 219 -34.52 17.28 13.25
CA PHE A 219 -33.17 16.72 13.15
C PHE A 219 -33.16 15.19 12.91
N PHE A 220 -33.90 14.45 13.77
CA PHE A 220 -33.91 13.00 13.68
C PHE A 220 -34.57 12.51 12.39
N GLN A 221 -35.69 13.12 11.98
CA GLN A 221 -36.38 12.80 10.73
C GLN A 221 -35.52 13.14 9.50
N PHE A 222 -34.74 14.22 9.57
CA PHE A 222 -33.83 14.59 8.50
C PHE A 222 -32.78 13.51 8.29
N TYR A 223 -32.10 13.07 9.37
CA TYR A 223 -31.05 12.04 9.29
C TYR A 223 -31.59 10.66 8.88
N GLU A 224 -32.79 10.31 9.34
CA GLU A 224 -33.49 9.09 8.98
C GLU A 224 -33.88 9.07 7.48
N ARG A 225 -34.58 10.10 7.01
CA ARG A 225 -35.07 10.24 5.64
C ARG A 225 -33.92 10.25 4.61
N LYS A 226 -32.78 10.82 4.95
CA LYS A 226 -31.57 10.88 4.12
C LYS A 226 -30.69 9.66 4.26
N ASN A 227 -31.01 8.74 5.17
CA ASN A 227 -30.23 7.54 5.47
C ASN A 227 -28.75 7.83 5.77
N LEU A 228 -28.49 8.92 6.51
CA LEU A 228 -27.16 9.42 6.82
C LEU A 228 -26.52 8.69 7.99
N LEU A 229 -27.30 8.12 8.88
CA LEU A 229 -26.90 7.29 10.02
C LEU A 229 -27.57 5.92 9.94
N SER A 230 -26.93 4.89 10.50
CA SER A 230 -27.63 3.62 10.71
C SER A 230 -28.75 3.80 11.76
N ASN A 231 -29.81 2.99 11.67
CA ASN A 231 -30.90 3.07 12.63
C ASN A 231 -30.44 2.91 14.09
N ALA A 232 -29.46 2.01 14.32
CA ALA A 232 -28.90 1.82 15.66
C ALA A 232 -28.14 3.08 16.13
N THR A 233 -27.32 3.70 15.28
CA THR A 233 -26.58 4.92 15.59
C THR A 233 -27.54 6.09 15.87
N LEU A 234 -28.59 6.24 15.05
CA LEU A 234 -29.58 7.30 15.23
C LEU A 234 -30.36 7.13 16.52
N GLN A 235 -30.68 5.91 16.93
CA GLN A 235 -31.30 5.63 18.22
C GLN A 235 -30.39 5.98 19.40
N ASN A 236 -29.09 5.66 19.29
CA ASN A 236 -28.13 6.05 20.32
C ASN A 236 -28.03 7.57 20.44
N VAL A 237 -27.92 8.31 19.34
CA VAL A 237 -27.91 9.79 19.35
C VAL A 237 -29.18 10.33 19.97
N ARG A 238 -30.36 9.75 19.69
CA ARG A 238 -31.63 10.17 20.32
C ARG A 238 -31.62 9.93 21.83
N GLN A 239 -31.06 8.81 22.27
CA GLN A 239 -30.94 8.50 23.69
C GLN A 239 -29.93 9.44 24.37
N ASP A 240 -28.81 9.76 23.71
CA ASP A 240 -27.84 10.73 24.22
C ASP A 240 -28.47 12.12 24.39
N PHE A 241 -29.29 12.57 23.43
CA PHE A 241 -30.02 13.83 23.53
C PHE A 241 -30.98 13.84 24.73
N GLN A 242 -31.71 12.74 24.95
CA GLN A 242 -32.62 12.62 26.11
C GLN A 242 -31.89 12.61 27.46
N ASN A 243 -30.68 12.03 27.46
CA ASN A 243 -29.84 11.93 28.67
C ASN A 243 -28.94 13.16 28.86
N GLY A 244 -28.83 14.04 27.86
CA GLY A 244 -27.88 15.16 27.86
C GLY A 244 -26.43 14.70 27.83
N THR A 245 -26.13 13.59 27.13
CA THR A 245 -24.80 13.01 27.03
C THR A 245 -24.10 13.53 25.78
N ASP A 246 -22.80 13.80 25.90
CA ASP A 246 -21.96 14.23 24.80
C ASP A 246 -21.61 13.06 23.90
N GLY A 247 -21.36 13.35 22.62
CA GLY A 247 -20.92 12.31 21.69
C GLY A 247 -20.45 12.82 20.33
N THR A 248 -19.75 11.96 19.64
CA THR A 248 -19.37 12.18 18.23
C THR A 248 -19.61 10.91 17.42
N VAL A 249 -20.33 11.04 16.31
CA VAL A 249 -20.64 9.94 15.41
C VAL A 249 -20.25 10.29 13.97
N LYS A 250 -19.93 9.27 13.19
CA LYS A 250 -19.58 9.41 11.77
C LYS A 250 -20.83 9.32 10.91
N VAL A 251 -21.07 10.34 10.11
CA VAL A 251 -22.24 10.49 9.24
C VAL A 251 -21.83 10.20 7.80
N ARG A 252 -22.66 9.46 7.07
CA ARG A 252 -22.49 9.24 5.63
C ARG A 252 -23.18 10.36 4.85
N THR A 253 -22.60 10.81 3.75
CA THR A 253 -23.25 11.77 2.86
C THR A 253 -24.10 11.07 1.82
N ALA A 254 -25.34 11.56 1.63
CA ALA A 254 -26.32 10.97 0.72
C ALA A 254 -26.06 11.25 -0.78
N SER A 255 -25.12 12.06 -1.12
CA SER A 255 -24.89 12.53 -2.49
C SER A 255 -23.48 12.25 -2.94
N GLY A 256 -23.26 11.23 -3.76
CA GLY A 256 -22.12 10.89 -4.64
C GLY A 256 -20.73 11.50 -4.44
N SER A 257 -20.58 12.46 -3.57
CA SER A 257 -19.32 13.01 -3.09
C SER A 257 -18.98 12.34 -1.76
N ALA A 258 -17.92 11.57 -1.78
CA ALA A 258 -17.52 10.59 -0.75
C ALA A 258 -16.93 11.22 0.53
N THR A 259 -17.39 12.34 1.00
CA THR A 259 -16.86 12.96 2.23
C THR A 259 -17.72 12.57 3.44
N ALA A 260 -17.26 11.57 4.17
CA ALA A 260 -17.79 11.31 5.51
C ALA A 260 -17.68 12.57 6.37
N GLN A 261 -18.64 12.76 7.27
CA GLN A 261 -18.68 13.88 8.21
C GLN A 261 -18.68 13.35 9.64
N TYR A 262 -18.18 14.13 10.58
CA TYR A 262 -18.45 13.94 12.00
C TYR A 262 -19.65 14.80 12.41
N LEU A 263 -20.55 14.23 13.17
CA LEU A 263 -21.58 14.90 13.94
C LEU A 263 -21.16 14.81 15.40
N SER A 264 -20.81 15.94 15.98
CA SER A 264 -20.48 16.05 17.41
C SER A 264 -21.55 16.86 18.14
N TYR A 265 -21.92 16.46 19.32
CA TYR A 265 -22.99 17.09 20.08
C TYR A 265 -22.70 17.07 21.58
N THR A 266 -23.19 18.11 22.27
CA THR A 266 -23.13 18.25 23.72
C THR A 266 -24.36 19.02 24.22
N ARG A 267 -24.67 18.88 25.51
CA ARG A 267 -25.75 19.65 26.14
C ARG A 267 -25.35 21.12 26.34
N LEU A 268 -26.23 22.04 26.00
CA LEU A 268 -25.99 23.47 26.17
C LEU A 268 -26.16 23.96 27.64
N GLY A 269 -26.71 23.16 28.54
CA GLY A 269 -26.89 23.52 29.93
C GLY A 269 -28.08 24.47 30.19
N MET A 270 -28.81 24.87 29.16
CA MET A 270 -30.05 25.65 29.24
C MET A 270 -31.13 25.00 28.39
N ASN A 271 -32.39 25.01 28.87
CA ASN A 271 -33.59 24.51 28.17
C ASN A 271 -33.46 23.07 27.62
N ASP A 272 -32.57 22.26 28.17
CA ASP A 272 -32.25 20.93 27.65
C ASP A 272 -31.88 20.90 26.16
N TRP A 273 -31.36 22.00 25.66
CA TRP A 273 -30.88 22.10 24.28
C TRP A 273 -29.55 21.38 24.08
N MET A 274 -29.40 20.81 22.90
CA MET A 274 -28.17 20.22 22.43
C MET A 274 -27.53 21.09 21.34
N ILE A 275 -26.24 21.39 21.48
CA ILE A 275 -25.47 22.01 20.42
C ILE A 275 -24.85 20.92 19.60
N CYS A 276 -24.91 21.03 18.28
CA CYS A 276 -24.39 20.07 17.32
C CYS A 276 -23.50 20.78 16.31
N TYR A 277 -22.35 20.13 16.02
CA TYR A 277 -21.44 20.53 14.92
C TYR A 277 -21.32 19.40 13.92
N VAL A 278 -21.44 19.72 12.64
CA VAL A 278 -21.27 18.77 11.55
C VAL A 278 -20.16 19.27 10.64
N ILE A 279 -19.08 18.50 10.56
CA ILE A 279 -17.86 18.89 9.83
C ILE A 279 -17.36 17.73 8.97
N PRO A 280 -16.83 17.98 7.73
CA PRO A 280 -16.18 16.95 6.95
C PRO A 280 -15.00 16.32 7.70
N VAL A 281 -14.88 15.00 7.65
CA VAL A 281 -13.78 14.25 8.28
C VAL A 281 -12.41 14.78 7.83
N ALA A 282 -12.29 15.14 6.54
CA ALA A 282 -11.04 15.69 6.00
C ALA A 282 -10.60 16.97 6.72
N ASN A 283 -11.55 17.87 7.06
CA ASN A 283 -11.26 19.12 7.77
C ASN A 283 -10.93 18.86 9.24
N ALA A 284 -11.68 18.00 9.91
CA ALA A 284 -11.41 17.59 11.29
C ALA A 284 -10.06 16.88 11.43
N GLN A 285 -9.62 16.17 10.39
CA GLN A 285 -8.34 15.46 10.32
C GLN A 285 -7.23 16.28 9.68
N GLY A 286 -7.44 17.54 9.36
CA GLY A 286 -6.43 18.40 8.68
C GLY A 286 -5.08 18.43 9.38
N SER A 287 -5.07 18.44 10.72
CA SER A 287 -3.84 18.39 11.52
C SER A 287 -3.03 17.10 11.37
N TYR A 288 -3.60 16.04 10.75
CA TYR A 288 -2.95 14.74 10.50
C TYR A 288 -2.59 14.51 9.03
N GLU A 289 -2.72 15.53 8.16
CA GLU A 289 -2.45 15.38 6.72
C GLU A 289 -0.98 14.99 6.44
N PHE A 290 -0.05 15.44 7.27
CA PHE A 290 1.35 15.04 7.19
C PHE A 290 1.55 13.52 7.36
N ILE A 291 0.72 12.85 8.18
CA ILE A 291 0.82 11.39 8.40
C ILE A 291 0.52 10.63 7.11
N LYS A 292 -0.45 11.08 6.30
CA LYS A 292 -0.76 10.47 4.99
C LYS A 292 0.42 10.54 4.02
N THR A 293 1.17 11.64 4.09
CA THR A 293 2.40 11.80 3.30
C THR A 293 3.47 10.82 3.77
N ASP A 294 3.68 10.73 5.08
CA ASP A 294 4.66 9.81 5.67
C ASP A 294 4.30 8.33 5.43
N GLU A 295 3.01 7.96 5.50
CA GLU A 295 2.51 6.64 5.12
C GLU A 295 2.84 6.30 3.66
N SER A 296 2.63 7.26 2.75
CA SER A 296 2.91 7.08 1.32
C SER A 296 4.41 6.90 1.06
N ILE A 297 5.26 7.66 1.75
CA ILE A 297 6.72 7.53 1.71
C ILE A 297 7.14 6.15 2.24
N LEU A 298 6.60 5.73 3.39
CA LEU A 298 6.90 4.44 4.00
C LEU A 298 6.54 3.28 3.06
N LEU A 299 5.36 3.32 2.44
CA LEU A 299 4.93 2.33 1.44
C LEU A 299 5.84 2.33 0.22
N GLY A 300 6.26 3.50 -0.27
CA GLY A 300 7.20 3.64 -1.37
C GLY A 300 8.56 3.02 -1.05
N VAL A 301 9.13 3.32 0.11
CA VAL A 301 10.40 2.74 0.58
C VAL A 301 10.28 1.23 0.74
N PHE A 302 9.19 0.74 1.33
CA PHE A 302 8.94 -0.69 1.47
C PHE A 302 8.91 -1.41 0.12
N LEU A 303 8.19 -0.85 -0.86
CA LEU A 303 8.11 -1.41 -2.22
C LEU A 303 9.49 -1.48 -2.89
N ILE A 304 10.29 -0.41 -2.78
CA ILE A 304 11.64 -0.36 -3.32
C ILE A 304 12.52 -1.45 -2.69
N LEU A 305 12.46 -1.62 -1.37
CA LEU A 305 13.24 -2.66 -0.67
C LEU A 305 12.85 -4.07 -1.12
N VAL A 306 11.55 -4.34 -1.30
CA VAL A 306 11.07 -5.63 -1.83
C VAL A 306 11.57 -5.86 -3.25
N LEU A 307 11.51 -4.86 -4.13
CA LEU A 307 12.03 -4.97 -5.50
C LEU A 307 13.53 -5.22 -5.54
N LEU A 308 14.31 -4.54 -4.70
CA LEU A 308 15.76 -4.76 -4.58
C LEU A 308 16.06 -6.18 -4.08
N LEU A 309 15.31 -6.68 -3.11
CA LEU A 309 15.46 -8.05 -2.61
C LEU A 309 15.15 -9.08 -3.69
N VAL A 310 14.05 -8.93 -4.42
CA VAL A 310 13.67 -9.81 -5.54
C VAL A 310 14.76 -9.79 -6.62
N PHE A 311 15.23 -8.61 -7.00
CA PHE A 311 16.33 -8.46 -7.96
C PHE A 311 17.61 -9.19 -7.51
N TYR A 312 17.98 -9.03 -6.24
CA TYR A 312 19.13 -9.73 -5.64
C TYR A 312 18.99 -11.26 -5.71
N ILE A 313 17.81 -11.78 -5.37
CA ILE A 313 17.51 -13.22 -5.43
C ILE A 313 17.63 -13.74 -6.86
N ILE A 314 17.03 -13.05 -7.84
CA ILE A 314 17.08 -13.45 -9.26
C ILE A 314 18.53 -13.47 -9.74
N ARG A 315 19.31 -12.44 -9.43
CA ARG A 315 20.73 -12.35 -9.83
C ARG A 315 21.57 -13.48 -9.24
N THR A 316 21.37 -13.77 -7.96
CA THR A 316 22.10 -14.85 -7.25
C THR A 316 21.74 -16.22 -7.81
N ASN A 317 20.45 -16.49 -8.03
CA ASN A 317 19.99 -17.76 -8.62
C ASN A 317 20.52 -17.97 -10.04
N ARG A 318 20.52 -16.93 -10.88
CA ARG A 318 21.11 -17.03 -12.24
C ARG A 318 22.58 -17.42 -12.19
N LYS A 319 23.37 -16.77 -11.32
CA LYS A 319 24.79 -17.07 -11.14
C LYS A 319 25.03 -18.51 -10.65
N GLN A 320 24.23 -18.97 -9.70
CA GLN A 320 24.33 -20.35 -9.21
C GLN A 320 23.96 -21.38 -10.29
N ASN A 321 22.91 -21.13 -11.08
CA ASN A 321 22.50 -22.00 -12.16
C ASN A 321 23.57 -22.10 -13.27
N GLU A 322 24.25 -21.00 -13.62
CA GLU A 322 25.37 -21.03 -14.57
C GLU A 322 26.53 -21.90 -14.08
N ILE A 323 26.90 -21.79 -12.80
CA ILE A 323 27.95 -22.62 -12.20
C ILE A 323 27.54 -24.09 -12.20
N LEU A 324 26.28 -24.41 -11.82
CA LEU A 324 25.76 -25.76 -11.84
C LEU A 324 25.76 -26.37 -13.26
N LEU A 325 25.33 -25.60 -14.25
CA LEU A 325 25.35 -26.05 -15.66
C LEU A 325 26.79 -26.31 -16.16
N ARG A 326 27.71 -25.42 -15.87
CA ARG A 326 29.15 -25.64 -16.23
C ARG A 326 29.71 -26.89 -15.57
N THR A 327 29.48 -27.07 -14.28
CA THR A 327 29.95 -28.25 -13.54
C THR A 327 29.33 -29.55 -14.04
N ALA A 328 28.07 -29.50 -14.51
CA ALA A 328 27.37 -30.65 -15.07
C ALA A 328 27.75 -30.99 -16.50
N GLN A 329 28.43 -30.10 -17.23
CA GLN A 329 28.80 -30.27 -18.64
C GLN A 329 30.30 -30.60 -18.88
N LEU A 330 31.13 -30.29 -17.90
CA LEU A 330 32.59 -30.51 -18.04
C LEU A 330 33.04 -31.77 -17.30
N ASP A 331 34.13 -32.39 -17.80
CA ASP A 331 34.90 -33.41 -17.09
C ASP A 331 35.79 -32.73 -16.02
N GLY A 332 35.69 -33.16 -14.77
CA GLY A 332 36.33 -32.51 -13.63
C GLY A 332 37.86 -32.58 -13.65
N LEU A 333 38.46 -33.53 -14.35
CA LEU A 333 39.92 -33.70 -14.46
C LEU A 333 40.50 -32.88 -15.59
N THR A 334 39.85 -32.92 -16.75
CA THR A 334 40.46 -32.42 -18.02
C THR A 334 39.89 -31.06 -18.42
N GLY A 335 38.75 -30.66 -17.89
CA GLY A 335 38.04 -29.45 -18.31
C GLY A 335 37.38 -29.53 -19.69
N ALA A 336 37.54 -30.68 -20.39
CA ALA A 336 36.82 -30.97 -21.63
C ALA A 336 35.33 -31.20 -21.37
N TYR A 337 34.50 -31.14 -22.41
CA TYR A 337 33.09 -31.55 -22.22
C TYR A 337 33.02 -33.04 -21.81
N ASN A 338 32.10 -33.33 -20.88
CA ASN A 338 31.85 -34.72 -20.56
C ASN A 338 31.07 -35.43 -21.69
N LYS A 339 30.95 -36.75 -21.61
CA LYS A 339 30.29 -37.57 -22.63
C LYS A 339 28.95 -37.02 -23.08
N ARG A 340 28.09 -36.69 -22.12
CA ARG A 340 26.72 -36.19 -22.38
C ARG A 340 26.76 -34.86 -23.14
N ALA A 341 27.53 -33.89 -22.62
CA ALA A 341 27.62 -32.58 -23.24
C ALA A 341 28.26 -32.64 -24.64
N THR A 342 29.26 -33.47 -24.83
CA THR A 342 29.91 -33.70 -26.14
C THR A 342 28.90 -34.19 -27.17
N GLU A 343 28.13 -35.22 -26.84
CA GLU A 343 27.11 -35.77 -27.72
C GLU A 343 26.01 -34.71 -28.02
N GLU A 344 25.53 -34.00 -26.98
CA GLU A 344 24.46 -33.00 -27.12
C GLU A 344 24.91 -31.82 -28.00
N TYR A 345 26.15 -31.32 -27.82
CA TYR A 345 26.64 -30.19 -28.59
C TYR A 345 26.91 -30.55 -30.04
N ILE A 346 27.54 -31.71 -30.32
CA ILE A 346 27.79 -32.18 -31.68
C ILE A 346 26.45 -32.44 -32.41
N ASN A 347 25.52 -33.15 -31.82
CA ASN A 347 24.21 -33.38 -32.42
C ASN A 347 23.47 -32.07 -32.71
N ARG A 348 23.57 -31.08 -31.84
CA ARG A 348 23.00 -29.75 -32.09
C ARG A 348 23.56 -29.08 -33.31
N ILE A 349 24.89 -29.13 -33.49
CA ILE A 349 25.57 -28.56 -34.68
C ILE A 349 25.09 -29.29 -35.93
N LEU A 350 25.15 -30.62 -35.95
CA LEU A 350 24.74 -31.43 -37.09
C LEU A 350 23.27 -31.22 -37.48
N THR A 351 22.38 -31.01 -36.50
CA THR A 351 20.97 -30.75 -36.75
C THR A 351 20.71 -29.34 -37.27
N GLN A 352 21.39 -28.33 -36.72
CA GLN A 352 21.21 -26.92 -37.10
C GLN A 352 21.88 -26.57 -38.42
N MET A 353 22.98 -27.26 -38.76
CA MET A 353 23.79 -27.00 -39.95
C MET A 353 24.12 -28.32 -40.71
N PRO A 354 23.12 -29.00 -41.28
CA PRO A 354 23.29 -30.36 -41.83
C PRO A 354 24.26 -30.45 -43.02
N ASN A 355 24.53 -29.34 -43.69
CA ASN A 355 25.48 -29.26 -44.82
C ASN A 355 26.87 -28.73 -44.43
N GLU A 356 27.09 -28.40 -43.14
CA GLU A 356 28.39 -27.94 -42.65
C GLU A 356 29.39 -29.11 -42.71
N LYS A 357 30.51 -28.90 -43.41
CA LYS A 357 31.59 -29.88 -43.44
C LYS A 357 32.31 -29.88 -42.10
N GLY A 358 32.25 -30.99 -41.39
CA GLY A 358 32.90 -31.17 -40.11
C GLY A 358 33.81 -32.40 -40.10
N THR A 359 34.78 -32.41 -39.19
CA THR A 359 35.63 -33.58 -38.97
C THR A 359 35.41 -34.09 -37.55
N PHE A 360 34.86 -35.29 -37.45
CA PHE A 360 34.69 -36.00 -36.18
C PHE A 360 35.90 -36.89 -35.93
N VAL A 361 36.49 -36.74 -34.77
CA VAL A 361 37.74 -37.40 -34.37
C VAL A 361 37.51 -38.14 -33.06
N ILE A 362 37.84 -39.42 -33.03
CA ILE A 362 38.02 -40.18 -31.78
C ILE A 362 39.51 -40.43 -31.60
N LEU A 363 39.99 -40.21 -30.42
CA LEU A 363 41.36 -40.51 -30.04
C LEU A 363 41.41 -41.25 -28.71
N ASP A 364 42.43 -42.11 -28.60
CA ASP A 364 42.66 -42.95 -27.43
C ASP A 364 44.16 -42.93 -27.12
N ILE A 365 44.51 -42.92 -25.84
CA ILE A 365 45.92 -42.92 -25.41
C ILE A 365 46.47 -44.33 -25.45
N ASP A 366 47.45 -44.53 -26.29
CA ASP A 366 48.07 -45.86 -26.49
C ASP A 366 48.64 -46.39 -25.18
N LYS A 367 48.21 -47.60 -24.81
CA LYS A 367 48.72 -48.32 -23.64
C LYS A 367 48.51 -47.57 -22.31
N PHE A 368 47.47 -46.71 -22.18
CA PHE A 368 47.24 -45.91 -21.00
C PHE A 368 47.12 -46.73 -19.71
N LYS A 369 46.58 -47.96 -19.83
CA LYS A 369 46.56 -48.90 -18.70
C LYS A 369 47.96 -49.26 -18.20
N GLU A 370 48.92 -49.46 -19.10
CA GLU A 370 50.32 -49.72 -18.72
C GLU A 370 50.93 -48.52 -17.99
N VAL A 371 50.57 -47.27 -18.36
CA VAL A 371 50.99 -46.06 -17.66
C VAL A 371 50.46 -46.07 -16.24
N ASN A 372 49.16 -46.34 -16.05
CA ASN A 372 48.53 -46.42 -14.71
C ASN A 372 49.12 -47.53 -13.83
N ASP A 373 49.33 -48.71 -14.44
CA ASP A 373 49.85 -49.89 -13.71
C ASP A 373 51.32 -49.69 -13.31
N GLN A 374 52.14 -48.97 -14.15
CA GLN A 374 53.54 -48.75 -13.89
C GLN A 374 53.83 -47.52 -13.00
N TYR A 375 53.10 -46.41 -13.19
CA TYR A 375 53.40 -45.12 -12.55
C TYR A 375 52.32 -44.64 -11.58
N GLY A 376 51.22 -45.40 -11.48
CA GLY A 376 50.09 -45.06 -10.61
C GLY A 376 49.06 -44.12 -11.26
N HIS A 377 47.83 -44.14 -10.74
CA HIS A 377 46.73 -43.35 -11.29
C HIS A 377 46.96 -41.82 -11.22
N ALA A 378 47.74 -41.33 -10.25
CA ALA A 378 48.08 -39.91 -10.17
C ALA A 378 48.88 -39.42 -11.38
N VAL A 379 49.80 -40.24 -11.86
CA VAL A 379 50.57 -39.94 -13.08
C VAL A 379 49.67 -40.05 -14.33
N GLY A 380 48.80 -41.06 -14.39
CA GLY A 380 47.75 -41.13 -15.42
C GLY A 380 46.86 -39.90 -15.49
N ASP A 381 46.45 -39.39 -14.34
CA ASP A 381 45.66 -38.15 -14.25
C ASP A 381 46.45 -36.93 -14.75
N THR A 382 47.76 -36.85 -14.43
CA THR A 382 48.66 -35.80 -14.98
C THR A 382 48.75 -35.91 -16.51
N VAL A 383 48.87 -37.10 -17.07
CA VAL A 383 48.89 -37.35 -18.52
C VAL A 383 47.61 -36.86 -19.18
N LEU A 384 46.45 -37.26 -18.65
CA LEU A 384 45.13 -36.82 -19.16
C LEU A 384 44.99 -35.30 -19.14
N HIS A 385 45.45 -34.66 -18.07
CA HIS A 385 45.37 -33.20 -17.90
C HIS A 385 46.27 -32.46 -18.90
N GLU A 386 47.53 -32.89 -19.07
CA GLU A 386 48.47 -32.26 -20.02
C GLU A 386 48.06 -32.50 -21.50
N LEU A 387 47.53 -33.68 -21.82
CA LEU A 387 46.94 -33.96 -23.12
C LEU A 387 45.76 -33.03 -23.41
N SER A 388 44.85 -32.90 -22.47
CA SER A 388 43.71 -31.99 -22.59
C SER A 388 44.16 -30.54 -22.84
N LYS A 389 45.12 -30.02 -22.09
CA LYS A 389 45.71 -28.70 -22.35
C LYS A 389 46.27 -28.57 -23.74
N THR A 390 46.94 -29.63 -24.22
CA THR A 390 47.50 -29.66 -25.59
C THR A 390 46.40 -29.62 -26.62
N PHE A 391 45.28 -30.34 -26.40
CA PHE A 391 44.14 -30.29 -27.30
C PHE A 391 43.52 -28.88 -27.33
N PHE A 392 43.29 -28.23 -26.18
CA PHE A 392 42.76 -26.86 -26.15
C PHE A 392 43.70 -25.83 -26.84
N ARG A 393 45.01 -26.04 -26.84
CA ARG A 393 45.96 -25.16 -27.56
C ARG A 393 46.00 -25.44 -29.06
N HIS A 394 45.74 -26.68 -29.46
CA HIS A 394 45.85 -27.14 -30.85
C HIS A 394 44.58 -26.84 -31.66
N PHE A 395 43.39 -26.94 -31.05
CA PHE A 395 42.11 -26.75 -31.71
C PHE A 395 41.58 -25.34 -31.50
N ARG A 396 40.65 -24.93 -32.36
CA ARG A 396 40.00 -23.62 -32.29
C ARG A 396 38.96 -23.58 -31.14
N LYS A 397 38.63 -22.39 -30.67
CA LYS A 397 37.64 -22.21 -29.61
C LYS A 397 36.23 -22.75 -29.97
N ASP A 398 35.91 -22.78 -31.27
CA ASP A 398 34.64 -23.26 -31.81
C ASP A 398 34.63 -24.77 -32.08
N ASP A 399 35.76 -25.44 -31.98
CA ASP A 399 35.86 -26.89 -32.04
C ASP A 399 35.40 -27.49 -30.72
N ILE A 400 34.68 -28.63 -30.78
CA ILE A 400 34.19 -29.31 -29.56
C ILE A 400 35.26 -30.32 -29.12
N ILE A 401 35.65 -30.25 -27.86
CA ILE A 401 36.59 -31.19 -27.24
C ILE A 401 35.91 -31.84 -26.06
N GLY A 402 35.71 -33.14 -26.09
CA GLY A 402 35.06 -33.91 -25.07
C GLY A 402 35.85 -35.12 -24.61
N ARG A 403 35.74 -35.48 -23.34
CA ARG A 403 36.25 -36.75 -22.79
C ARG A 403 35.05 -37.67 -22.57
N ILE A 404 35.05 -38.80 -23.25
CA ILE A 404 33.90 -39.72 -23.30
C ILE A 404 34.12 -41.01 -22.51
N GLY A 405 35.35 -41.32 -22.16
CA GLY A 405 35.77 -42.53 -21.43
C GLY A 405 37.04 -42.25 -20.62
N GLY A 406 37.65 -43.28 -20.06
CA GLY A 406 38.87 -43.19 -19.26
C GLY A 406 39.99 -42.44 -19.94
N ASP A 407 40.40 -42.94 -21.10
CA ASP A 407 41.49 -42.45 -21.97
C ASP A 407 40.99 -41.99 -23.35
N GLU A 408 39.69 -42.01 -23.58
CA GLU A 408 39.09 -41.67 -24.84
C GLU A 408 38.61 -40.23 -24.89
N PHE A 409 38.95 -39.50 -25.95
CA PHE A 409 38.48 -38.15 -26.25
C PHE A 409 37.81 -38.10 -27.64
N VAL A 410 36.84 -37.23 -27.74
CA VAL A 410 36.19 -36.88 -29.01
C VAL A 410 36.44 -35.42 -29.30
N ILE A 411 36.83 -35.14 -30.56
CA ILE A 411 36.98 -33.78 -31.03
C ILE A 411 36.13 -33.60 -32.30
N TYR A 412 35.35 -32.54 -32.36
CA TYR A 412 34.62 -32.19 -33.57
C TYR A 412 35.11 -30.84 -34.08
N MET A 413 35.86 -30.90 -35.20
CA MET A 413 36.35 -29.71 -35.90
C MET A 413 35.27 -29.20 -36.84
N ARG A 414 34.83 -27.97 -36.62
CA ARG A 414 33.83 -27.30 -37.43
C ARG A 414 34.43 -26.68 -38.70
N ASN A 415 33.60 -26.46 -39.70
CA ASN A 415 33.96 -25.76 -40.95
C ASN A 415 35.28 -26.30 -41.55
N THR A 416 35.33 -27.61 -41.74
CA THR A 416 36.53 -28.26 -42.33
C THR A 416 36.62 -27.94 -43.81
N GLU A 417 37.64 -27.20 -44.21
CA GLU A 417 37.82 -26.76 -45.60
C GLU A 417 38.15 -27.92 -46.53
N SER A 418 39.07 -28.80 -46.13
CA SER A 418 39.38 -30.02 -46.85
C SER A 418 39.82 -31.15 -45.93
N LYS A 419 39.73 -32.40 -46.43
CA LYS A 419 40.10 -33.61 -45.69
C LYS A 419 41.59 -33.62 -45.43
N GLU A 420 42.37 -33.10 -46.37
CA GLU A 420 43.86 -33.04 -46.34
C GLU A 420 44.31 -32.10 -45.23
N ILE A 421 43.67 -30.92 -45.12
CA ILE A 421 43.94 -29.94 -44.04
C ILE A 421 43.58 -30.52 -42.66
N ALA A 422 42.44 -31.17 -42.55
CA ALA A 422 42.03 -31.80 -41.30
C ALA A 422 42.99 -32.92 -40.88
N SER A 423 43.32 -33.78 -41.82
CA SER A 423 44.27 -34.89 -41.57
C SER A 423 45.69 -34.38 -41.23
N ALA A 424 46.15 -33.34 -41.89
CA ALA A 424 47.44 -32.70 -41.56
C ALA A 424 47.42 -32.09 -40.13
N ARG A 425 46.29 -31.50 -39.73
CA ARG A 425 46.12 -30.96 -38.39
C ARG A 425 46.14 -32.06 -37.33
N ILE A 426 45.51 -33.19 -37.59
CA ILE A 426 45.55 -34.36 -36.69
C ILE A 426 46.96 -34.96 -36.64
N ASN A 427 47.66 -35.07 -37.78
CA ASN A 427 49.02 -35.53 -37.77
C ASN A 427 49.92 -34.64 -36.90
N LYS A 428 49.77 -33.32 -37.00
CA LYS A 428 50.49 -32.36 -36.16
C LYS A 428 50.15 -32.50 -34.67
N LEU A 429 48.91 -32.84 -34.36
CA LEU A 429 48.50 -33.15 -32.97
C LEU A 429 49.27 -34.39 -32.46
N ILE A 430 49.32 -35.47 -33.24
CA ILE A 430 50.05 -36.71 -32.87
C ILE A 430 51.52 -36.40 -32.59
N GLU A 431 52.13 -35.58 -33.45
CA GLU A 431 53.56 -35.14 -33.28
C GLU A 431 53.69 -34.33 -31.96
N ASN A 432 52.76 -33.40 -31.69
CA ASN A 432 52.81 -32.59 -30.48
C ASN A 432 52.65 -33.46 -29.22
N VAL A 433 51.78 -34.47 -29.24
CA VAL A 433 51.58 -35.39 -28.12
C VAL A 433 52.82 -36.24 -27.89
N ARG A 434 53.43 -36.77 -28.96
CA ARG A 434 54.68 -37.56 -28.90
C ARG A 434 55.85 -36.79 -28.27
N ASN A 435 55.83 -35.45 -28.41
CA ASN A 435 56.88 -34.57 -27.88
C ASN A 435 56.59 -33.98 -26.56
N LEU A 436 55.47 -34.39 -25.87
CA LEU A 436 55.12 -33.90 -24.54
C LEU A 436 56.07 -34.53 -23.49
N PRO A 437 56.79 -33.72 -22.70
CA PRO A 437 57.62 -34.25 -21.63
C PRO A 437 56.75 -34.60 -20.41
N PHE A 438 56.97 -35.80 -19.89
CA PHE A 438 56.38 -36.23 -18.61
C PHE A 438 57.53 -36.58 -17.65
N GLU A 439 57.85 -35.67 -16.73
CA GLU A 439 58.98 -35.83 -15.80
C GLU A 439 58.79 -37.07 -14.92
N GLU A 440 57.52 -37.32 -14.48
CA GLU A 440 57.15 -38.44 -13.62
C GLU A 440 57.32 -39.81 -14.31
N MET A 441 57.49 -39.83 -15.64
CA MET A 441 57.67 -41.05 -16.42
C MET A 441 59.13 -41.29 -16.84
N ASN A 442 60.10 -40.63 -16.19
CA ASN A 442 61.53 -40.75 -16.51
C ASN A 442 61.85 -40.50 -17.98
N GLY A 443 61.22 -39.51 -18.60
CA GLY A 443 61.43 -39.11 -19.98
C GLY A 443 60.73 -40.02 -21.01
N LYS A 444 59.87 -40.96 -20.57
CA LYS A 444 59.04 -41.70 -21.53
C LYS A 444 57.91 -40.79 -22.01
N TYR A 445 57.49 -41.04 -23.23
CA TYR A 445 56.44 -40.34 -23.90
C TYR A 445 55.20 -41.22 -24.06
N VAL A 446 54.03 -40.58 -24.25
CA VAL A 446 52.82 -41.28 -24.62
C VAL A 446 52.50 -41.02 -26.09
N THR A 447 51.80 -41.94 -26.70
CA THR A 447 51.26 -41.78 -28.05
C THR A 447 49.76 -41.87 -28.09
N ILE A 448 49.17 -41.44 -29.16
CA ILE A 448 47.71 -41.53 -29.35
C ILE A 448 47.40 -42.20 -30.69
N SER A 449 46.42 -43.06 -30.70
CA SER A 449 45.78 -43.54 -31.91
C SER A 449 44.49 -42.75 -32.19
N VAL A 450 44.25 -42.43 -33.46
CA VAL A 450 43.18 -41.53 -33.86
C VAL A 450 42.38 -42.10 -35.02
N GLY A 451 41.05 -42.07 -34.86
CA GLY A 451 40.12 -42.38 -35.94
C GLY A 451 39.38 -41.10 -36.41
N ILE A 452 39.24 -40.93 -37.69
CA ILE A 452 38.65 -39.73 -38.31
C ILE A 452 37.44 -40.15 -39.17
N ALA A 453 36.33 -39.44 -39.01
CA ALA A 453 35.14 -39.53 -39.85
C ALA A 453 34.72 -38.13 -40.31
N PHE A 454 34.42 -37.96 -41.58
CA PHE A 454 34.04 -36.65 -42.15
C PHE A 454 32.51 -36.54 -42.25
N ALA A 455 31.95 -35.46 -41.66
CA ALA A 455 30.53 -35.10 -41.80
C ALA A 455 30.36 -34.23 -43.05
N PRO A 456 29.25 -34.35 -43.78
CA PRO A 456 28.17 -35.32 -43.59
C PRO A 456 28.37 -36.71 -44.22
N GLU A 457 29.47 -36.93 -44.93
CA GLU A 457 29.73 -38.13 -45.74
C GLU A 457 29.73 -39.44 -44.92
N ALA A 458 30.34 -39.41 -43.73
CA ALA A 458 30.41 -40.56 -42.83
C ALA A 458 29.29 -40.61 -41.80
N GLY A 459 28.35 -39.70 -41.84
CA GLY A 459 27.20 -39.68 -40.93
C GLY A 459 26.62 -38.29 -40.70
N SER A 460 25.33 -38.22 -40.41
CA SER A 460 24.60 -36.98 -40.14
C SER A 460 24.19 -36.82 -38.66
N CYS A 461 24.53 -37.75 -37.80
CA CYS A 461 24.34 -37.70 -36.36
C CYS A 461 25.59 -38.15 -35.60
N TYR A 462 25.67 -37.84 -34.33
CA TYR A 462 26.79 -38.21 -33.46
C TYR A 462 27.07 -39.71 -33.47
N MET A 463 26.03 -40.54 -33.36
CA MET A 463 26.20 -42.00 -33.29
C MET A 463 26.78 -42.61 -34.53
N ASP A 464 26.42 -42.13 -35.74
CA ASP A 464 26.96 -42.61 -37.00
C ASP A 464 28.43 -42.22 -37.14
N LEU A 465 28.74 -40.95 -36.86
CA LEU A 465 30.12 -40.43 -36.89
C LEU A 465 31.00 -41.14 -35.88
N TYR A 466 30.48 -41.36 -34.66
CA TYR A 466 31.19 -42.10 -33.61
C TYR A 466 31.53 -43.49 -34.05
N LYS A 467 30.54 -44.27 -34.54
CA LYS A 467 30.72 -45.65 -34.98
C LYS A 467 31.78 -45.75 -36.12
N ASN A 468 31.71 -44.82 -37.06
CA ASN A 468 32.61 -44.84 -38.22
C ASN A 468 34.02 -44.37 -37.86
N ALA A 469 34.17 -43.38 -36.98
CA ALA A 469 35.45 -42.97 -36.44
C ALA A 469 36.08 -44.02 -35.53
N ASP A 470 35.26 -44.75 -34.73
CA ASP A 470 35.75 -45.87 -33.91
C ASP A 470 36.29 -47.03 -34.76
N THR A 471 35.63 -47.32 -35.88
CA THR A 471 36.17 -48.30 -36.86
C THR A 471 37.54 -47.86 -37.37
N ALA A 472 37.71 -46.56 -37.68
CA ALA A 472 39.00 -46.02 -38.11
C ALA A 472 40.06 -46.04 -36.99
N LEU A 473 39.63 -45.75 -35.74
CA LEU A 473 40.52 -45.84 -34.57
C LEU A 473 41.02 -47.29 -34.35
N TYR A 474 40.14 -48.27 -34.52
CA TYR A 474 40.52 -49.66 -34.43
C TYR A 474 41.62 -50.03 -35.48
N GLU A 475 41.46 -49.56 -36.73
CA GLU A 475 42.48 -49.73 -37.77
C GLU A 475 43.80 -49.03 -37.42
N ALA A 476 43.74 -47.81 -36.85
CA ALA A 476 44.98 -47.13 -36.40
C ALA A 476 45.71 -47.93 -35.32
N LYS A 477 44.95 -48.49 -34.33
CA LYS A 477 45.50 -49.34 -33.26
C LYS A 477 46.12 -50.66 -33.83
N HIS A 478 45.43 -51.26 -34.79
CA HIS A 478 45.86 -52.55 -35.39
C HIS A 478 47.11 -52.41 -36.31
N ASN A 479 47.25 -51.26 -37.01
CA ASN A 479 48.33 -50.97 -37.88
C ASN A 479 49.62 -50.42 -37.22
N GLY A 480 49.72 -50.58 -35.88
CA GLY A 480 50.96 -50.27 -35.13
C GLY A 480 50.84 -49.03 -34.22
N ARG A 481 49.66 -48.46 -33.99
CA ARG A 481 49.40 -47.29 -33.11
C ARG A 481 50.15 -46.03 -33.53
N ASP A 482 50.08 -44.97 -32.69
CA ASP A 482 50.82 -43.68 -32.92
C ASP A 482 50.52 -43.07 -34.28
N ARG A 483 49.29 -43.13 -34.73
CA ARG A 483 48.86 -42.68 -36.08
C ARG A 483 47.35 -42.37 -36.11
N TYR A 484 46.95 -41.78 -37.20
CA TYR A 484 45.54 -41.67 -37.51
C TYR A 484 45.15 -42.64 -38.65
N HIS A 485 43.87 -42.99 -38.70
CA HIS A 485 43.20 -43.62 -39.82
C HIS A 485 41.92 -42.89 -40.17
N VAL A 486 41.59 -42.78 -41.45
CA VAL A 486 40.41 -42.12 -41.97
C VAL A 486 39.41 -43.20 -42.37
N TYR A 487 38.17 -43.07 -41.82
CA TYR A 487 37.08 -43.94 -42.25
C TYR A 487 36.80 -43.72 -43.74
N THR A 488 36.85 -44.78 -44.50
CA THR A 488 36.49 -44.87 -45.93
C THR A 488 35.32 -45.83 -46.07
N GLN A 489 34.22 -45.32 -46.61
CA GLN A 489 33.07 -46.16 -46.88
C GLN A 489 33.47 -47.14 -47.98
N VAL A 490 33.66 -48.43 -47.66
CA VAL A 490 33.85 -49.49 -48.66
C VAL A 490 32.57 -49.64 -49.42
N CYS A 491 32.49 -49.17 -50.66
CA CYS A 491 31.39 -49.47 -51.56
C CYS A 491 31.36 -50.98 -51.79
N ASN A 492 30.50 -51.71 -51.13
CA ASN A 492 30.13 -53.06 -51.46
C ASN A 492 29.34 -53.08 -52.82
N GLN A 493 30.03 -52.71 -53.91
CA GLN A 493 29.54 -53.10 -55.23
C GLN A 493 30.15 -54.46 -55.60
N ILE A 494 29.64 -55.52 -54.98
CA ILE A 494 29.71 -56.86 -55.59
C ILE A 494 28.75 -57.74 -54.80
N LYS A 495 27.45 -57.75 -55.14
CA LYS A 495 26.56 -58.92 -55.04
C LYS A 495 25.21 -58.57 -55.71
N ASN A 496 25.23 -58.40 -57.00
CA ASN A 496 24.06 -58.70 -57.86
C ASN A 496 24.64 -58.98 -59.29
N SER A 497 25.24 -60.14 -59.44
CA SER A 497 25.44 -60.81 -60.73
C SER A 497 25.73 -62.27 -60.39
N ILE A 498 24.66 -63.03 -60.18
CA ILE A 498 24.49 -64.40 -60.67
C ILE A 498 22.96 -64.68 -60.55
#